data_67e1bfc78d36b697756438bd215487c2
#
_entry.id   67e1bfc78d36b697756438bd215487c2
#
_cell.length_a   1.000
_cell.length_b   1.000
_cell.length_c   1.000
_cell.angle_alpha   90.00
_cell.angle_beta   90.00
_cell.angle_gamma   90.00
#
_symmetry.space_group_name_H-M   'P 1'
#
loop_
_entity.id
_entity.type
_entity.pdbx_description
1 polymer ?
#
loop_
_entity_poly.entity_id
_entity_poly.type
_entity_poly.pdbx_seq_one_letter_code
_entity_poly.pdbx_strand_id
1 'polypeptide(L)'
;MIFYTEKGFITEQERLDVKQKVLELRDLWFFYSNSTSNGMVYFQTLGDALYLMEASELSVDNINGTVKQELIKNFDWLYQRICNKVSDITKRKTQLHPTLTAPGFHIGDVAGDYKIDRVHVDGSIMRYDPESSIDAVYSVLIPIEVPSSGAGLHYLEKGEENRFEYELGAFHQWKGDLEHKVGDSLLLHDEHRITLQCHYYHNKAQDVNYVYF
;
A
#
# COMPACT_ATOMS: atom_id res chain seq x y z
N MET A 1 16.99 5.09 11.95
CA MET A 1 16.12 3.89 11.79
C MET A 1 15.34 4.12 10.50
N ILE A 2 15.48 3.21 9.54
CA ILE A 2 14.84 3.33 8.21
C ILE A 2 13.36 2.98 8.30
N PHE A 3 13.04 1.93 9.06
CA PHE A 3 11.67 1.45 9.24
C PHE A 3 11.20 1.67 10.67
N TYR A 4 9.94 2.10 10.80
CA TYR A 4 9.19 1.96 12.04
C TYR A 4 8.32 0.71 11.93
N THR A 5 8.32 -0.13 12.95
CA THR A 5 7.50 -1.35 12.97
C THR A 5 6.77 -1.45 14.30
N GLU A 6 5.47 -1.70 14.23
CA GLU A 6 4.64 -2.06 15.37
C GLU A 6 4.05 -3.45 15.16
N LYS A 7 4.49 -4.40 15.96
CA LYS A 7 4.01 -5.79 15.94
C LYS A 7 2.61 -5.88 16.54
N GLY A 8 1.80 -6.79 16.00
CA GLY A 8 0.46 -7.02 16.51
C GLY A 8 -0.47 -5.81 16.33
N PHE A 9 -0.24 -4.98 15.32
CA PHE A 9 -1.10 -3.83 15.00
C PHE A 9 -2.53 -4.25 14.72
N ILE A 10 -2.73 -5.38 14.06
CA ILE A 10 -3.99 -6.12 14.00
C ILE A 10 -3.80 -7.52 14.57
N THR A 11 -4.83 -8.02 15.24
CA THR A 11 -4.83 -9.38 15.79
C THR A 11 -4.89 -10.41 14.67
N GLU A 12 -4.55 -11.66 14.97
CA GLU A 12 -4.64 -12.77 14.02
C GLU A 12 -6.07 -12.94 13.47
N GLN A 13 -7.10 -12.82 14.32
CA GLN A 13 -8.48 -12.92 13.88
C GLN A 13 -8.85 -11.76 12.94
N GLU A 14 -8.51 -10.52 13.29
CA GLU A 14 -8.74 -9.36 12.42
C GLU A 14 -8.04 -9.52 11.07
N ARG A 15 -6.82 -10.05 11.07
CA ARG A 15 -6.04 -10.33 9.85
C ARG A 15 -6.76 -11.33 8.94
N LEU A 16 -7.26 -12.43 9.53
CA LEU A 16 -8.02 -13.45 8.79
C LEU A 16 -9.34 -12.89 8.26
N ASP A 17 -10.04 -12.07 9.03
CA ASP A 17 -11.28 -11.41 8.61
C ASP A 17 -11.03 -10.45 7.44
N VAL A 18 -9.91 -9.68 7.49
CA VAL A 18 -9.48 -8.82 6.38
C VAL A 18 -9.18 -9.65 5.14
N LYS A 19 -8.40 -10.74 5.27
CA LYS A 19 -8.11 -11.65 4.15
C LYS A 19 -9.39 -12.15 3.50
N GLN A 20 -10.29 -12.71 4.32
CA GLN A 20 -11.57 -13.23 3.85
C GLN A 20 -12.34 -12.17 3.05
N LYS A 21 -12.42 -10.95 3.61
CA LYS A 21 -13.15 -9.85 2.98
C LYS A 21 -12.51 -9.39 1.66
N VAL A 22 -11.18 -9.33 1.59
CA VAL A 22 -10.46 -9.02 0.35
C VAL A 22 -10.81 -10.05 -0.73
N LEU A 23 -10.82 -11.35 -0.40
CA LEU A 23 -11.15 -12.43 -1.34
C LEU A 23 -12.63 -12.38 -1.78
N GLU A 24 -13.56 -12.02 -0.89
CA GLU A 24 -14.98 -11.82 -1.23
C GLU A 24 -15.20 -10.67 -2.22
N LEU A 25 -14.33 -9.67 -2.22
CA LEU A 25 -14.39 -8.52 -3.12
C LEU A 25 -13.62 -8.73 -4.43
N ARG A 26 -13.35 -9.99 -4.81
CA ARG A 26 -12.54 -10.33 -5.99
C ARG A 26 -13.05 -9.71 -7.29
N ASP A 27 -14.34 -9.58 -7.46
CA ASP A 27 -14.95 -8.97 -8.65
C ASP A 27 -14.62 -7.46 -8.80
N LEU A 28 -14.09 -6.84 -7.75
CA LEU A 28 -13.65 -5.44 -7.74
C LEU A 28 -12.13 -5.30 -7.88
N TRP A 29 -11.39 -6.40 -8.05
CA TRP A 29 -9.95 -6.31 -8.22
C TRP A 29 -9.61 -5.76 -9.59
N PHE A 30 -8.66 -4.85 -9.61
CA PHE A 30 -8.08 -4.33 -10.84
C PHE A 30 -6.82 -5.12 -11.18
N PHE A 31 -6.79 -5.67 -12.38
CA PHE A 31 -5.65 -6.44 -12.88
C PHE A 31 -4.65 -5.51 -13.56
N TYR A 32 -3.43 -5.52 -13.06
CA TYR A 32 -2.31 -4.82 -13.68
C TYR A 32 -1.33 -5.81 -14.29
N SER A 33 -0.99 -5.61 -15.57
CA SER A 33 0.06 -6.35 -16.23
C SER A 33 1.03 -5.39 -16.90
N ASN A 34 2.31 -5.62 -16.72
CA ASN A 34 3.34 -4.86 -17.40
C ASN A 34 4.41 -5.81 -17.94
N SER A 35 4.86 -5.56 -19.18
CA SER A 35 5.98 -6.28 -19.78
C SER A 35 7.27 -5.60 -19.39
N THR A 36 8.16 -6.33 -18.73
CA THR A 36 9.50 -5.87 -18.37
C THR A 36 10.54 -6.61 -19.19
N SER A 37 11.79 -6.14 -19.19
CA SER A 37 12.92 -6.85 -19.82
C SER A 37 13.14 -8.26 -19.27
N ASN A 38 12.62 -8.56 -18.07
CA ASN A 38 12.77 -9.82 -17.35
C ASN A 38 11.51 -10.69 -17.34
N GLY A 39 10.47 -10.31 -18.08
CA GLY A 39 9.20 -11.03 -18.15
C GLY A 39 7.99 -10.16 -17.84
N MET A 40 6.85 -10.80 -17.75
CA MET A 40 5.61 -10.10 -17.41
C MET A 40 5.43 -10.04 -15.90
N VAL A 41 5.13 -8.87 -15.39
CA VAL A 41 4.72 -8.65 -13.99
C VAL A 41 3.20 -8.66 -13.94
N TYR A 42 2.67 -9.50 -13.07
CA TYR A 42 1.24 -9.60 -12.82
C TYR A 42 0.97 -9.32 -11.35
N PHE A 43 0.12 -8.37 -11.07
CA PHE A 43 -0.47 -8.21 -9.74
C PHE A 43 -1.84 -7.59 -9.86
N GLN A 44 -2.60 -7.68 -8.80
CA GLN A 44 -3.93 -7.10 -8.72
C GLN A 44 -3.97 -6.10 -7.58
N THR A 45 -4.86 -5.12 -7.71
CA THR A 45 -5.17 -4.21 -6.63
C THR A 45 -6.65 -4.26 -6.31
N LEU A 46 -6.99 -4.18 -5.04
CA LEU A 46 -8.33 -3.80 -4.60
C LEU A 46 -8.21 -2.35 -4.08
N GLY A 47 -8.67 -1.42 -4.91
CA GLY A 47 -8.47 0.01 -4.77
C GLY A 47 -7.66 0.60 -5.92
N ASP A 48 -7.88 1.88 -6.18
CA ASP A 48 -7.25 2.61 -7.28
C ASP A 48 -5.91 3.19 -6.80
N ALA A 49 -4.82 2.51 -7.10
CA ALA A 49 -3.48 2.96 -6.73
C ALA A 49 -3.05 4.15 -7.60
N LEU A 50 -2.79 5.31 -6.98
CA LEU A 50 -2.45 6.54 -7.70
C LEU A 50 -1.26 6.39 -8.66
N TYR A 51 -0.28 5.58 -8.32
CA TYR A 51 0.91 5.39 -9.15
C TYR A 51 0.63 4.59 -10.44
N LEU A 52 -0.51 3.90 -10.53
CA LEU A 52 -0.97 3.17 -11.72
C LEU A 52 -1.88 4.03 -12.61
N MET A 53 -2.37 5.15 -12.11
CA MET A 53 -3.29 6.02 -12.86
C MET A 53 -2.53 7.03 -13.70
N GLU A 54 -3.02 7.29 -14.91
CA GLU A 54 -2.57 8.45 -15.67
C GLU A 54 -3.27 9.72 -15.16
N ALA A 55 -2.61 10.86 -15.27
CA ALA A 55 -3.15 12.14 -14.80
C ALA A 55 -4.50 12.51 -15.45
N SER A 56 -4.76 11.99 -16.66
CA SER A 56 -6.02 12.17 -17.39
C SER A 56 -7.19 11.35 -16.85
N GLU A 57 -6.92 10.31 -16.05
CA GLU A 57 -7.93 9.41 -15.47
C GLU A 57 -8.42 9.87 -14.10
N LEU A 58 -7.79 10.90 -13.53
CA LEU A 58 -8.13 11.46 -12.23
C LEU A 58 -9.35 12.38 -12.30
N SER A 59 -10.46 11.90 -12.84
CA SER A 59 -11.73 12.57 -12.59
C SER A 59 -12.21 12.24 -11.16
N VAL A 60 -12.75 13.23 -10.46
CA VAL A 60 -13.31 13.05 -9.11
C VAL A 60 -14.36 11.93 -9.10
N ASP A 61 -15.05 11.70 -10.20
CA ASP A 61 -16.06 10.65 -10.36
C ASP A 61 -15.42 9.25 -10.43
N ASN A 62 -14.24 9.10 -11.04
CA ASN A 62 -13.53 7.83 -11.11
C ASN A 62 -12.92 7.46 -9.75
N ILE A 63 -12.38 8.43 -9.01
CA ILE A 63 -11.73 8.23 -7.72
C ILE A 63 -12.73 7.96 -6.58
N ASN A 64 -13.95 8.50 -6.66
CA ASN A 64 -15.02 8.28 -5.69
C ASN A 64 -15.97 7.12 -6.05
N GLY A 65 -15.56 6.28 -6.99
CA GLY A 65 -16.39 5.20 -7.53
C GLY A 65 -16.75 4.10 -6.53
N THR A 66 -17.45 3.11 -7.03
CA THR A 66 -17.96 1.96 -6.26
C THR A 66 -16.88 1.27 -5.43
N VAL A 67 -15.64 1.17 -5.92
CA VAL A 67 -14.54 0.50 -5.22
C VAL A 67 -14.17 1.24 -3.93
N LYS A 68 -14.01 2.58 -3.95
CA LYS A 68 -13.71 3.37 -2.74
C LYS A 68 -14.81 3.22 -1.70
N GLN A 69 -16.09 3.23 -2.13
CA GLN A 69 -17.22 3.07 -1.22
C GLN A 69 -17.23 1.70 -0.56
N GLU A 70 -16.99 0.64 -1.33
CA GLU A 70 -16.90 -0.73 -0.78
C GLU A 70 -15.68 -0.90 0.14
N LEU A 71 -14.54 -0.28 -0.18
CA LEU A 71 -13.37 -0.25 0.70
C LEU A 71 -13.70 0.41 2.04
N ILE A 72 -14.28 1.60 2.03
CA ILE A 72 -14.66 2.31 3.27
C ILE A 72 -15.69 1.48 4.04
N LYS A 73 -16.73 0.98 3.41
CA LYS A 73 -17.77 0.19 4.05
C LYS A 73 -17.21 -1.04 4.79
N ASN A 74 -16.20 -1.71 4.22
CA ASN A 74 -15.68 -2.96 4.76
C ASN A 74 -14.46 -2.78 5.68
N PHE A 75 -13.67 -1.70 5.50
CA PHE A 75 -12.39 -1.53 6.18
C PHE A 75 -12.25 -0.20 6.93
N ASP A 76 -13.32 0.58 7.14
CA ASP A 76 -13.25 1.88 7.84
C ASP A 76 -12.58 1.76 9.22
N TRP A 77 -12.89 0.72 9.99
CA TRP A 77 -12.28 0.48 11.29
C TRP A 77 -10.74 0.37 11.21
N LEU A 78 -10.22 -0.26 10.16
CA LEU A 78 -8.79 -0.43 9.94
C LEU A 78 -8.16 0.89 9.48
N TYR A 79 -8.85 1.65 8.63
CA TYR A 79 -8.41 2.97 8.20
C TYR A 79 -8.37 3.98 9.35
N GLN A 80 -9.36 3.95 10.23
CA GLN A 80 -9.35 4.77 11.46
C GLN A 80 -8.18 4.38 12.36
N ARG A 81 -7.88 3.09 12.51
CA ARG A 81 -6.73 2.61 13.28
C ARG A 81 -5.41 3.10 12.68
N ILE A 82 -5.26 3.06 11.34
CA ILE A 82 -4.10 3.61 10.63
C ILE A 82 -3.98 5.12 10.89
N CYS A 83 -5.05 5.88 10.68
CA CYS A 83 -5.06 7.32 10.93
C CYS A 83 -4.68 7.67 12.36
N ASN A 84 -5.21 6.94 13.35
CA ASN A 84 -4.87 7.12 14.76
C ASN A 84 -3.38 6.84 15.00
N LYS A 85 -2.85 5.74 14.43
CA LYS A 85 -1.42 5.40 14.55
C LYS A 85 -0.53 6.48 13.95
N VAL A 86 -0.83 6.96 12.75
CA VAL A 86 -0.08 8.05 12.13
C VAL A 86 -0.18 9.34 12.95
N SER A 87 -1.36 9.63 13.52
CA SER A 87 -1.54 10.78 14.45
C SER A 87 -0.64 10.63 15.67
N ASP A 88 -0.55 9.43 16.24
CA ASP A 88 0.29 9.15 17.42
C ASP A 88 1.77 9.31 17.12
N ILE A 89 2.23 8.87 15.96
CA ILE A 89 3.63 8.99 15.53
C ILE A 89 3.97 10.45 15.24
N THR A 90 3.11 11.15 14.51
CA THR A 90 3.40 12.50 14.01
C THR A 90 2.98 13.61 14.96
N LYS A 91 2.14 13.30 15.96
CA LYS A 91 1.48 14.27 16.86
C LYS A 91 0.61 15.29 16.12
N ARG A 92 0.04 14.87 14.97
CA ARG A 92 -0.81 15.70 14.13
C ARG A 92 -2.11 14.97 13.81
N LYS A 93 -3.17 15.74 13.58
CA LYS A 93 -4.43 15.19 13.07
C LYS A 93 -4.17 14.45 11.76
N THR A 94 -4.71 13.24 11.65
CA THR A 94 -4.61 12.42 10.44
C THR A 94 -5.98 11.96 10.01
N GLN A 95 -6.23 11.97 8.73
CA GLN A 95 -7.49 11.53 8.13
C GLN A 95 -7.27 10.99 6.72
N LEU A 96 -8.25 10.27 6.19
CA LEU A 96 -8.25 9.90 4.79
C LEU A 96 -8.30 11.15 3.91
N HIS A 97 -7.61 11.10 2.78
CA HIS A 97 -7.68 12.19 1.81
C HIS A 97 -9.12 12.31 1.27
N PRO A 98 -9.72 13.52 1.27
CA PRO A 98 -11.13 13.68 0.93
C PRO A 98 -11.44 13.28 -0.52
N THR A 99 -10.55 13.58 -1.45
CA THR A 99 -10.78 13.40 -2.88
C THR A 99 -9.92 12.31 -3.53
N LEU A 100 -8.87 11.82 -2.88
CA LEU A 100 -8.06 10.72 -3.39
C LEU A 100 -8.60 9.35 -2.94
N THR A 101 -7.96 8.31 -3.40
CA THR A 101 -8.31 6.93 -3.13
C THR A 101 -8.13 6.57 -1.65
N ALA A 102 -8.95 5.65 -1.14
CA ALA A 102 -8.76 5.08 0.20
C ALA A 102 -7.58 4.08 0.17
N PRO A 103 -6.96 3.75 1.33
CA PRO A 103 -5.97 2.68 1.40
C PRO A 103 -6.46 1.41 0.71
N GLY A 104 -5.61 0.78 -0.08
CA GLY A 104 -5.96 -0.36 -0.90
C GLY A 104 -5.08 -1.58 -0.65
N PHE A 105 -5.31 -2.63 -1.40
CA PHE A 105 -4.57 -3.87 -1.28
C PHE A 105 -3.81 -4.20 -2.55
N HIS A 106 -2.57 -4.64 -2.40
CA HIS A 106 -1.82 -5.33 -3.46
C HIS A 106 -2.00 -6.83 -3.28
N ILE A 107 -2.33 -7.50 -4.37
CA ILE A 107 -2.70 -8.90 -4.38
C ILE A 107 -1.88 -9.63 -5.45
N GLY A 108 -1.20 -10.70 -5.04
CA GLY A 108 -0.66 -11.72 -5.91
C GLY A 108 -1.46 -13.00 -5.67
N ASP A 109 -2.11 -13.53 -6.69
CA ASP A 109 -2.93 -14.75 -6.62
C ASP A 109 -2.67 -15.74 -7.74
N VAL A 110 -1.68 -15.48 -8.57
CA VAL A 110 -1.27 -16.37 -9.66
C VAL A 110 -0.04 -17.16 -9.24
N ALA A 111 -0.15 -18.49 -9.27
CA ALA A 111 0.97 -19.36 -8.98
C ALA A 111 2.16 -19.09 -9.93
N GLY A 112 3.35 -19.04 -9.38
CA GLY A 112 4.58 -18.77 -10.10
C GLY A 112 5.44 -17.69 -9.43
N ASP A 113 6.48 -17.29 -10.14
CA ASP A 113 7.39 -16.24 -9.67
C ASP A 113 6.69 -14.88 -9.64
N TYR A 114 6.52 -14.35 -8.44
CA TYR A 114 6.05 -13.00 -8.21
C TYR A 114 7.25 -12.07 -8.07
N LYS A 115 7.53 -11.33 -9.14
CA LYS A 115 8.64 -10.37 -9.18
C LYS A 115 8.14 -9.00 -9.61
N ILE A 116 8.44 -8.00 -8.83
CA ILE A 116 8.35 -6.61 -9.24
C ILE A 116 9.76 -6.03 -9.21
N ASP A 117 10.50 -6.24 -10.28
CA ASP A 117 11.95 -5.97 -10.37
C ASP A 117 12.29 -4.46 -10.45
N ARG A 118 11.30 -3.60 -10.35
CA ARG A 118 11.49 -2.16 -10.49
C ARG A 118 11.76 -1.51 -9.16
N VAL A 119 13.01 -1.09 -8.95
CA VAL A 119 13.36 -0.15 -7.86
C VAL A 119 12.66 1.19 -8.11
N HIS A 120 12.00 1.71 -7.09
CA HIS A 120 11.27 2.97 -7.14
C HIS A 120 11.28 3.68 -5.78
N VAL A 121 10.77 4.91 -5.79
CA VAL A 121 10.45 5.69 -4.60
C VAL A 121 8.96 6.05 -4.63
N ASP A 122 8.37 6.19 -3.46
CA ASP A 122 6.96 6.52 -3.31
C ASP A 122 6.79 8.05 -3.26
N GLY A 123 6.40 8.63 -4.37
CA GLY A 123 6.25 10.09 -4.47
C GLY A 123 5.16 10.52 -5.44
N SER A 124 4.26 9.61 -5.80
CA SER A 124 3.22 9.87 -6.81
C SER A 124 2.35 11.08 -6.52
N ILE A 125 2.07 11.36 -5.24
CA ILE A 125 1.27 12.53 -4.82
C ILE A 125 1.79 13.87 -5.37
N MET A 126 3.09 14.00 -5.53
CA MET A 126 3.71 15.23 -6.06
C MET A 126 3.25 15.57 -7.50
N ARG A 127 2.73 14.56 -8.23
CA ARG A 127 2.15 14.74 -9.56
C ARG A 127 0.72 15.25 -9.53
N TYR A 128 -0.01 14.96 -8.45
CA TYR A 128 -1.44 15.16 -8.33
C TYR A 128 -1.82 16.35 -7.46
N ASP A 129 -0.95 16.72 -6.56
CA ASP A 129 -1.11 17.90 -5.71
C ASP A 129 0.20 18.71 -5.66
N PRO A 130 0.65 19.27 -6.80
CA PRO A 130 1.92 20.01 -6.88
C PRO A 130 1.89 21.33 -6.10
N GLU A 131 0.69 21.86 -5.81
CA GLU A 131 0.50 23.09 -5.06
C GLU A 131 0.52 22.86 -3.54
N SER A 132 0.36 21.64 -3.10
CA SER A 132 0.49 21.31 -1.69
C SER A 132 1.93 21.49 -1.22
N SER A 133 2.10 22.23 -0.15
CA SER A 133 3.38 22.34 0.55
C SER A 133 3.66 21.03 1.32
N ILE A 134 4.15 20.01 0.60
CA ILE A 134 4.43 18.67 1.12
C ILE A 134 5.88 18.61 1.59
N ASP A 135 6.11 18.20 2.84
CA ASP A 135 7.47 18.04 3.40
C ASP A 135 8.08 16.68 3.02
N ALA A 136 7.31 15.63 3.20
CA ALA A 136 7.73 14.27 2.93
C ALA A 136 6.49 13.39 2.73
N VAL A 137 6.66 12.35 1.92
CA VAL A 137 5.72 11.23 1.81
C VAL A 137 6.24 10.09 2.66
N TYR A 138 5.34 9.38 3.28
CA TYR A 138 5.63 8.15 4.02
C TYR A 138 4.76 7.04 3.47
N SER A 139 5.34 5.85 3.41
CA SER A 139 4.65 4.63 3.01
C SER A 139 4.31 3.81 4.23
N VAL A 140 3.12 3.24 4.22
CA VAL A 140 2.61 2.33 5.25
C VAL A 140 2.23 1.02 4.59
N LEU A 141 2.62 -0.10 5.20
CA LEU A 141 2.29 -1.43 4.74
C LEU A 141 1.91 -2.32 5.92
N ILE A 142 0.81 -3.06 5.74
CA ILE A 142 0.35 -4.07 6.69
C ILE A 142 0.24 -5.39 5.93
N PRO A 143 1.10 -6.38 6.19
CA PRO A 143 1.02 -7.69 5.56
C PRO A 143 -0.18 -8.46 6.10
N ILE A 144 -1.10 -8.82 5.21
CA ILE A 144 -2.30 -9.61 5.52
C ILE A 144 -2.02 -11.10 5.29
N GLU A 145 -1.38 -11.43 4.17
CA GLU A 145 -0.92 -12.77 3.84
C GLU A 145 0.37 -12.69 3.06
N VAL A 146 1.28 -13.60 3.36
CA VAL A 146 2.54 -13.76 2.62
C VAL A 146 2.72 -15.21 2.22
N PRO A 147 3.27 -15.51 1.05
CA PRO A 147 3.51 -16.87 0.61
C PRO A 147 4.54 -17.57 1.50
N SER A 148 4.55 -18.90 1.48
CA SER A 148 5.48 -19.73 2.27
C SER A 148 6.95 -19.50 1.91
N SER A 149 7.25 -19.08 0.69
CA SER A 149 8.59 -18.67 0.25
C SER A 149 9.07 -17.36 0.91
N GLY A 150 8.19 -16.71 1.69
CA GLY A 150 8.42 -15.40 2.27
C GLY A 150 8.07 -14.28 1.28
N ALA A 151 7.90 -13.11 1.83
CA ALA A 151 7.80 -11.87 1.08
C ALA A 151 8.40 -10.77 1.95
N GLY A 152 8.97 -9.78 1.32
CA GLY A 152 9.59 -8.67 2.02
C GLY A 152 9.74 -7.48 1.10
N LEU A 153 10.50 -6.52 1.56
CA LEU A 153 10.91 -5.36 0.79
C LEU A 153 12.42 -5.41 0.60
N HIS A 154 12.89 -5.29 -0.62
CA HIS A 154 14.30 -5.00 -0.88
C HIS A 154 14.46 -3.48 -0.96
N TYR A 155 15.47 -2.96 -0.30
CA TYR A 155 15.73 -1.53 -0.28
C TYR A 155 17.22 -1.22 -0.40
N LEU A 156 17.53 -0.04 -0.93
CA LEU A 156 18.90 0.41 -1.08
C LEU A 156 19.27 1.35 0.07
N GLU A 157 20.33 1.00 0.78
CA GLU A 157 20.96 1.88 1.76
C GLU A 157 22.43 2.03 1.45
N LYS A 158 22.88 3.28 1.16
CA LYS A 158 24.27 3.59 0.82
C LYS A 158 24.82 2.80 -0.38
N GLY A 159 23.93 2.43 -1.33
CA GLY A 159 24.26 1.65 -2.52
C GLY A 159 24.31 0.14 -2.31
N GLU A 160 24.00 -0.36 -1.12
CA GLU A 160 23.88 -1.78 -0.81
C GLU A 160 22.41 -2.19 -0.78
N GLU A 161 22.10 -3.34 -1.40
CA GLU A 161 20.76 -3.93 -1.32
C GLU A 161 20.58 -4.67 0.00
N ASN A 162 19.54 -4.32 0.70
CA ASN A 162 19.15 -4.90 1.98
C ASN A 162 17.75 -5.48 1.87
N ARG A 163 17.39 -6.40 2.78
CA ARG A 163 16.07 -7.01 2.85
C ARG A 163 15.38 -6.68 4.16
N PHE A 164 14.14 -6.31 4.07
CA PHE A 164 13.24 -6.11 5.20
C PHE A 164 12.13 -7.17 5.16
N GLU A 165 12.08 -8.02 6.19
CA GLU A 165 11.09 -9.09 6.28
C GLU A 165 9.75 -8.57 6.79
N TYR A 166 8.66 -9.02 6.18
CA TYR A 166 7.32 -8.70 6.62
C TYR A 166 6.90 -9.57 7.80
N GLU A 167 6.34 -8.94 8.82
CA GLU A 167 5.66 -9.62 9.92
C GLU A 167 4.15 -9.48 9.76
N LEU A 168 3.43 -10.61 9.72
CA LEU A 168 1.97 -10.62 9.51
C LEU A 168 1.24 -9.78 10.54
N GLY A 169 0.33 -8.93 10.09
CA GLY A 169 -0.46 -8.05 10.94
C GLY A 169 0.30 -6.91 11.61
N ALA A 170 1.59 -6.74 11.32
CA ALA A 170 2.35 -5.59 11.80
C ALA A 170 2.10 -4.34 10.95
N PHE A 171 2.21 -3.17 11.55
CA PHE A 171 2.27 -1.89 10.87
C PHE A 171 3.72 -1.55 10.57
N HIS A 172 4.07 -1.46 9.31
CA HIS A 172 5.38 -1.03 8.84
C HIS A 172 5.28 0.33 8.19
N GLN A 173 6.25 1.21 8.49
CA GLN A 173 6.33 2.53 7.89
C GLN A 173 7.76 2.88 7.53
N TRP A 174 7.95 3.54 6.38
CA TRP A 174 9.23 4.11 5.96
C TRP A 174 9.00 5.43 5.22
N LYS A 175 10.07 6.17 5.00
CA LYS A 175 10.01 7.42 4.24
C LYS A 175 9.94 7.10 2.75
N GLY A 176 9.05 7.76 2.02
CA GLY A 176 8.76 7.46 0.62
C GLY A 176 9.93 7.70 -0.35
N ASP A 177 10.96 8.45 0.06
CA ASP A 177 12.19 8.63 -0.73
C ASP A 177 13.20 7.46 -0.60
N LEU A 178 12.87 6.43 0.19
CA LEU A 178 13.64 5.19 0.23
C LEU A 178 13.50 4.45 -1.10
N GLU A 179 14.61 4.21 -1.78
CA GLU A 179 14.64 3.37 -2.97
C GLU A 179 14.37 1.92 -2.58
N HIS A 180 13.31 1.34 -3.13
CA HIS A 180 12.90 -0.01 -2.79
C HIS A 180 12.18 -0.72 -3.93
N LYS A 181 12.05 -2.04 -3.80
CA LYS A 181 11.22 -2.91 -4.64
C LYS A 181 10.57 -3.99 -3.78
N VAL A 182 9.51 -4.59 -4.28
CA VAL A 182 8.93 -5.78 -3.66
C VAL A 182 9.96 -6.92 -3.73
N GLY A 183 10.13 -7.64 -2.62
CA GLY A 183 10.99 -8.82 -2.59
C GLY A 183 10.42 -9.95 -3.45
N ASP A 184 11.33 -10.70 -4.08
CA ASP A 184 10.97 -11.87 -4.85
C ASP A 184 10.25 -12.89 -3.97
N SER A 185 9.19 -13.49 -4.49
CA SER A 185 8.48 -14.58 -3.84
C SER A 185 7.94 -15.56 -4.88
N LEU A 186 7.88 -16.82 -4.49
CA LEU A 186 7.23 -17.87 -5.26
C LEU A 186 5.85 -18.12 -4.65
N LEU A 187 4.79 -17.93 -5.42
CA LEU A 187 3.45 -18.32 -5.02
C LEU A 187 3.20 -19.76 -5.47
N LEU A 188 2.90 -20.63 -4.51
CA LEU A 188 2.41 -21.97 -4.79
C LEU A 188 0.93 -21.91 -5.17
N HIS A 189 0.40 -23.03 -5.66
CA HIS A 189 -1.03 -23.15 -5.92
C HIS A 189 -1.79 -22.93 -4.60
N ASP A 190 -2.81 -22.09 -4.62
CA ASP A 190 -3.63 -21.69 -3.46
C ASP A 190 -2.97 -20.73 -2.45
N GLU A 191 -1.76 -20.27 -2.72
CA GLU A 191 -1.15 -19.20 -1.94
C GLU A 191 -1.51 -17.81 -2.48
N HIS A 192 -1.56 -16.85 -1.56
CA HIS A 192 -1.75 -15.46 -1.89
C HIS A 192 -0.64 -14.61 -1.25
N ARG A 193 -0.35 -13.50 -1.89
CA ARG A 193 0.33 -12.37 -1.28
C ARG A 193 -0.67 -11.24 -1.19
N ILE A 194 -1.08 -10.86 0.01
CA ILE A 194 -2.01 -9.75 0.25
C ILE A 194 -1.36 -8.76 1.21
N THR A 195 -1.17 -7.54 0.76
CA THR A 195 -0.68 -6.45 1.62
C THR A 195 -1.61 -5.25 1.50
N LEU A 196 -2.07 -4.71 2.63
CA LEU A 196 -2.66 -3.38 2.64
C LEU A 196 -1.53 -2.37 2.53
N GLN A 197 -1.69 -1.41 1.62
CA GLN A 197 -0.73 -0.32 1.43
C GLN A 197 -1.45 1.02 1.40
N CYS A 198 -0.81 2.01 1.95
CA CYS A 198 -1.17 3.41 1.78
C CYS A 198 0.05 4.30 1.94
N HIS A 199 -0.13 5.54 1.55
CA HIS A 199 0.84 6.59 1.76
C HIS A 199 0.22 7.70 2.59
N TYR A 200 1.03 8.49 3.26
CA TYR A 200 0.56 9.72 3.86
C TYR A 200 1.59 10.84 3.71
N TYR A 201 1.09 12.06 3.72
CA TYR A 201 1.88 13.26 3.71
C TYR A 201 1.29 14.31 4.66
N HIS A 202 2.11 15.24 5.09
CA HIS A 202 1.66 16.39 5.86
C HIS A 202 1.34 17.58 4.93
N ASN A 203 0.08 18.03 4.95
CA ASN A 203 -0.34 19.27 4.29
C ASN A 203 -0.12 20.42 5.26
N LYS A 204 0.90 21.24 5.01
CA LYS A 204 1.29 22.37 5.89
C LYS A 204 0.23 23.45 5.97
N ALA A 205 -0.50 23.70 4.89
CA ALA A 205 -1.50 24.76 4.85
C ALA A 205 -2.70 24.45 5.77
N GLN A 206 -3.00 23.19 5.97
CA GLN A 206 -4.13 22.72 6.78
C GLN A 206 -3.70 22.12 8.13
N ASP A 207 -2.39 21.91 8.33
CA ASP A 207 -1.79 21.23 9.48
C ASP A 207 -2.40 19.83 9.74
N VAL A 208 -2.60 19.06 8.69
CA VAL A 208 -3.23 17.74 8.70
C VAL A 208 -2.39 16.76 7.89
N ASN A 209 -2.28 15.52 8.37
CA ASN A 209 -1.79 14.43 7.53
C ASN A 209 -2.95 13.82 6.73
N TYR A 210 -2.73 13.61 5.45
CA TYR A 210 -3.66 12.91 4.57
C TYR A 210 -3.14 11.53 4.20
N VAL A 211 -4.01 10.51 4.39
CA VAL A 211 -3.74 9.11 4.01
C VAL A 211 -4.47 8.81 2.70
N TYR A 212 -3.77 8.15 1.76
CA TYR A 212 -4.26 7.77 0.43
C TYR A 212 -3.56 6.50 -0.08
N PHE A 213 -4.03 5.93 -1.23
CA PHE A 213 -3.43 4.73 -1.85
C PHE A 213 -2.62 5.03 -3.09
#